data_65dcc5759ae3f54ed0c7e29ffa3198fc
#
_entry.id   65dcc5759ae3f54ed0c7e29ffa3198fc
#
_cell.length_a   1.000
_cell.length_b   1.000
_cell.length_c   1.000
_cell.angle_alpha   90.00
_cell.angle_beta   90.00
_cell.angle_gamma   90.00
#
_symmetry.space_group_name_H-M   'P 1'
#
loop_
_entity.id
_entity.type
_entity.pdbx_description
1 polymer ?
#
loop_
_entity_poly.entity_id
_entity_poly.type
_entity_poly.pdbx_seq_one_letter_code
_entity_poly.pdbx_strand_id
1 'polypeptide(L)'
;MRVLLIEDDSAVAQSIELMLKSESFNVYTTDLGEEGVDLGKLYDYDIILLDLNLPDMSGYDVLKQLRVSKIKTPILILSGLAGIEDKVKGLGVGADDYMTKPFHKDELVARIHAIVRRSKGHAQSVIQTGDLVVNLDTKTVEVGGQRVHLTGKEYQMLELLSLRKGTTLTKEMFLNHLYGGMDEPELKIIDVFICKLRKKLANASEGRNFIETVWGRGYVLREPHEVEE
;
A
#
# COMPACT_ATOMS: atom_id res chain seq x y z
N MET A 1 3.88 -0.38 -2.56
CA MET A 1 3.09 0.54 -1.70
C MET A 1 3.73 1.93 -1.67
N ARG A 2 2.88 2.98 -1.68
CA ARG A 2 3.32 4.38 -1.56
C ARG A 2 3.13 4.88 -0.13
N VAL A 3 4.19 5.40 0.44
CA VAL A 3 4.24 5.89 1.83
C VAL A 3 4.58 7.37 1.84
N LEU A 4 3.81 8.18 2.54
CA LEU A 4 4.19 9.54 2.90
C LEU A 4 4.77 9.51 4.32
N LEU A 5 5.99 9.96 4.49
CA LEU A 5 6.65 10.10 5.79
C LEU A 5 6.78 11.58 6.13
N ILE A 6 6.18 12.00 7.25
CA ILE A 6 6.25 13.36 7.78
C ILE A 6 7.07 13.30 9.06
N GLU A 7 8.34 13.70 8.98
CA GLU A 7 9.36 13.55 10.03
C GLU A 7 10.41 14.64 9.89
N ASP A 8 10.64 15.42 10.91
CA ASP A 8 11.59 16.56 10.90
C ASP A 8 13.04 16.16 11.21
N ASP A 9 13.24 15.08 11.95
CA ASP A 9 14.59 14.54 12.17
C ASP A 9 15.09 13.82 10.91
N SER A 10 16.00 14.47 10.20
CA SER A 10 16.56 13.97 8.94
C SER A 10 17.24 12.60 9.07
N ALA A 11 17.88 12.30 10.22
CA ALA A 11 18.54 11.01 10.45
C ALA A 11 17.50 9.89 10.66
N VAL A 12 16.44 10.20 11.40
CA VAL A 12 15.31 9.28 11.60
C VAL A 12 14.57 9.05 10.27
N ALA A 13 14.26 10.12 9.54
CA ALA A 13 13.61 10.06 8.24
C ALA A 13 14.40 9.19 7.25
N GLN A 14 15.70 9.41 7.13
CA GLN A 14 16.58 8.62 6.26
C GLN A 14 16.63 7.14 6.68
N SER A 15 16.69 6.86 7.99
CA SER A 15 16.69 5.49 8.51
C SER A 15 15.37 4.76 8.14
N ILE A 16 14.24 5.40 8.36
CA ILE A 16 12.92 4.86 8.01
C ILE A 16 12.82 4.63 6.51
N GLU A 17 13.23 5.62 5.72
CA GLU A 17 13.23 5.53 4.25
C GLU A 17 14.03 4.33 3.74
N LEU A 18 15.24 4.11 4.26
CA LEU A 18 16.09 2.96 3.90
C LEU A 18 15.43 1.64 4.30
N MET A 19 14.86 1.55 5.51
CA MET A 19 14.13 0.36 5.96
C MET A 19 13.00 0.01 5.00
N LEU A 20 12.18 0.99 4.62
CA LEU A 20 11.01 0.79 3.78
C LEU A 20 11.38 0.53 2.31
N LYS A 21 12.39 1.21 1.78
CA LYS A 21 12.90 0.96 0.41
C LYS A 21 13.44 -0.46 0.26
N SER A 22 14.07 -1.02 1.31
CA SER A 22 14.54 -2.42 1.27
C SER A 22 13.39 -3.44 1.15
N GLU A 23 12.16 -3.05 1.51
CA GLU A 23 10.92 -3.82 1.35
C GLU A 23 10.11 -3.42 0.09
N SER A 24 10.73 -2.67 -0.81
CA SER A 24 10.13 -2.20 -2.07
C SER A 24 8.96 -1.23 -1.87
N PHE A 25 8.96 -0.44 -0.79
CA PHE A 25 8.05 0.69 -0.66
C PHE A 25 8.59 1.91 -1.41
N ASN A 26 7.68 2.70 -1.98
CA ASN A 26 7.97 4.02 -2.53
C ASN A 26 7.69 5.04 -1.44
N VAL A 27 8.73 5.69 -0.93
CA VAL A 27 8.65 6.61 0.20
C VAL A 27 8.88 8.04 -0.26
N TYR A 28 7.96 8.92 0.12
CA TYR A 28 8.08 10.37 0.00
C TYR A 28 8.25 10.94 1.40
N THR A 29 9.20 11.83 1.58
CA THR A 29 9.51 12.43 2.88
C THR A 29 9.29 13.94 2.84
N THR A 30 8.75 14.48 3.92
CA THR A 30 8.73 15.92 4.20
C THR A 30 9.00 16.16 5.68
N ASP A 31 9.62 17.27 6.01
CA ASP A 31 9.96 17.70 7.36
C ASP A 31 8.95 18.68 7.96
N LEU A 32 7.95 19.10 7.17
CA LEU A 32 6.92 20.07 7.55
C LEU A 32 5.52 19.45 7.58
N GLY A 33 4.77 19.77 8.63
CA GLY A 33 3.40 19.33 8.78
C GLY A 33 2.46 19.92 7.74
N GLU A 34 2.61 21.23 7.40
CA GLU A 34 1.80 21.91 6.39
C GLU A 34 1.98 21.25 5.01
N GLU A 35 3.22 21.01 4.60
CA GLU A 35 3.51 20.31 3.35
C GLU A 35 2.96 18.88 3.38
N GLY A 36 3.09 18.18 4.51
CA GLY A 36 2.52 16.83 4.71
C GLY A 36 1.01 16.79 4.52
N VAL A 37 0.30 17.80 5.01
CA VAL A 37 -1.15 17.95 4.79
C VAL A 37 -1.47 18.15 3.32
N ASP A 38 -0.72 19.00 2.62
CA ASP A 38 -0.95 19.29 1.21
C ASP A 38 -0.63 18.08 0.33
N LEU A 39 0.50 17.41 0.57
CA LEU A 39 0.85 16.16 -0.13
C LEU A 39 -0.20 15.07 0.10
N GLY A 40 -0.68 14.91 1.33
CA GLY A 40 -1.71 13.93 1.67
C GLY A 40 -3.08 14.22 1.02
N LYS A 41 -3.37 15.47 0.66
CA LYS A 41 -4.57 15.86 -0.09
C LYS A 41 -4.42 15.70 -1.60
N LEU A 42 -3.21 15.99 -2.13
CA LEU A 42 -2.95 16.04 -3.56
C LEU A 42 -2.68 14.67 -4.18
N TYR A 43 -2.10 13.75 -3.40
CA TYR A 43 -1.66 12.47 -3.93
C TYR A 43 -2.25 11.29 -3.16
N ASP A 44 -2.43 10.18 -3.88
CA ASP A 44 -2.87 8.91 -3.29
C ASP A 44 -1.67 8.19 -2.66
N TYR A 45 -1.68 8.06 -1.34
CA TYR A 45 -0.78 7.22 -0.58
C TYR A 45 -1.53 6.01 -0.02
N ASP A 46 -0.81 4.90 0.18
CA ASP A 46 -1.37 3.72 0.85
C ASP A 46 -1.37 3.89 2.37
N ILE A 47 -0.41 4.66 2.89
CA ILE A 47 -0.29 4.99 4.32
C ILE A 47 0.50 6.29 4.50
N ILE A 48 0.20 7.01 5.59
CA ILE A 48 0.97 8.15 6.08
C ILE A 48 1.63 7.75 7.40
N LEU A 49 2.94 7.94 7.50
CA LEU A 49 3.71 7.83 8.74
C LEU A 49 3.92 9.25 9.26
N LEU A 50 3.55 9.50 10.50
CA LEU A 50 3.46 10.85 11.04
C LEU A 50 4.16 10.98 12.38
N ASP A 51 5.18 11.82 12.46
CA ASP A 51 5.68 12.27 13.77
C ASP A 51 4.76 13.32 14.38
N LEU A 52 4.71 13.35 15.71
CA LEU A 52 3.93 14.31 16.48
C LEU A 52 4.66 15.64 16.69
N ASN A 53 5.98 15.60 16.72
CA ASN A 53 6.82 16.77 16.99
C ASN A 53 7.37 17.32 15.67
N LEU A 54 6.63 18.22 15.02
CA LEU A 54 7.07 18.90 13.82
C LEU A 54 7.35 20.36 14.09
N PRO A 55 8.23 21.02 13.32
CA PRO A 55 8.69 22.38 13.62
C PRO A 55 7.63 23.46 13.39
N ASP A 56 6.70 23.23 12.47
CA ASP A 56 5.69 24.19 12.05
C ASP A 56 4.33 23.99 12.72
N MET A 57 3.96 22.74 13.03
CA MET A 57 2.70 22.44 13.72
C MET A 57 2.78 21.09 14.44
N SER A 58 1.83 20.84 15.35
CA SER A 58 1.72 19.51 15.98
C SER A 58 1.24 18.46 14.97
N GLY A 59 1.82 17.24 15.04
CA GLY A 59 1.31 16.10 14.24
C GLY A 59 -0.17 15.79 14.52
N TYR A 60 -0.68 16.11 15.71
CA TYR A 60 -2.13 16.02 15.98
C TYR A 60 -2.96 16.97 15.10
N ASP A 61 -2.43 18.17 14.82
CA ASP A 61 -3.10 19.15 13.95
C ASP A 61 -3.03 18.69 12.48
N VAL A 62 -1.91 18.10 12.05
CA VAL A 62 -1.79 17.44 10.74
C VAL A 62 -2.86 16.36 10.58
N LEU A 63 -2.95 15.45 11.55
CA LEU A 63 -3.94 14.36 11.57
C LEU A 63 -5.36 14.91 11.49
N LYS A 64 -5.69 15.90 12.32
CA LYS A 64 -7.00 16.54 12.35
C LYS A 64 -7.35 17.20 11.01
N GLN A 65 -6.41 17.93 10.40
CA GLN A 65 -6.63 18.60 9.11
C GLN A 65 -6.88 17.58 7.99
N LEU A 66 -6.12 16.47 7.94
CA LEU A 66 -6.35 15.40 6.98
C LEU A 66 -7.73 14.76 7.15
N ARG A 67 -8.16 14.51 8.38
CA ARG A 67 -9.50 13.91 8.66
C ARG A 67 -10.65 14.87 8.35
N VAL A 68 -10.51 16.15 8.70
CA VAL A 68 -11.50 17.20 8.31
C VAL A 68 -11.61 17.33 6.79
N SER A 69 -10.50 17.17 6.07
CA SER A 69 -10.47 17.12 4.59
C SER A 69 -10.98 15.81 4.01
N LYS A 70 -11.53 14.91 4.84
CA LYS A 70 -12.08 13.59 4.45
C LYS A 70 -11.06 12.65 3.79
N ILE A 71 -9.78 12.85 4.05
CA ILE A 71 -8.72 11.95 3.60
C ILE A 71 -8.83 10.65 4.40
N LYS A 72 -9.04 9.56 3.67
CA LYS A 72 -9.22 8.20 4.24
C LYS A 72 -7.93 7.40 4.32
N THR A 73 -6.84 7.91 3.78
CA THR A 73 -5.52 7.28 3.86
C THR A 73 -5.22 6.94 5.32
N PRO A 74 -4.87 5.69 5.63
CA PRO A 74 -4.55 5.30 7.00
C PRO A 74 -3.30 6.02 7.48
N ILE A 75 -3.28 6.35 8.77
CA ILE A 75 -2.19 7.10 9.41
C ILE A 75 -1.65 6.30 10.59
N LEU A 76 -0.35 6.00 10.55
CA LEU A 76 0.41 5.44 11.67
C LEU A 76 1.24 6.55 12.30
N ILE A 77 0.99 6.83 13.57
CA ILE A 77 1.82 7.78 14.34
C ILE A 77 3.12 7.08 14.75
N LEU A 78 4.25 7.73 14.50
CA LEU A 78 5.58 7.35 14.98
C LEU A 78 6.08 8.44 15.92
N SER A 79 6.22 8.16 17.22
CA SER A 79 6.59 9.21 18.18
C SER A 79 7.48 8.70 19.30
N GLY A 80 8.34 9.58 19.82
CA GLY A 80 9.08 9.35 21.06
C GLY A 80 8.20 9.40 22.32
N LEU A 81 6.96 9.91 22.20
CA LEU A 81 6.02 9.98 23.32
C LEU A 81 5.42 8.59 23.59
N ALA A 82 5.79 8.00 24.73
CA ALA A 82 5.38 6.65 25.11
C ALA A 82 4.16 6.61 26.05
N GLY A 83 3.65 7.79 26.46
CA GLY A 83 2.54 7.93 27.40
C GLY A 83 1.25 7.30 26.90
N ILE A 84 0.47 6.72 27.81
CA ILE A 84 -0.85 6.15 27.49
C ILE A 84 -1.78 7.26 26.98
N GLU A 85 -1.72 8.44 27.59
CA GLU A 85 -2.54 9.60 27.20
C GLU A 85 -2.28 10.05 25.77
N ASP A 86 -1.01 10.07 25.34
CA ASP A 86 -0.63 10.41 23.98
C ASP A 86 -1.17 9.41 22.96
N LYS A 87 -1.08 8.12 23.28
CA LYS A 87 -1.62 7.04 22.45
C LYS A 87 -3.15 7.12 22.31
N VAL A 88 -3.83 7.30 23.45
CA VAL A 88 -5.30 7.45 23.47
C VAL A 88 -5.73 8.68 22.67
N LYS A 89 -5.02 9.81 22.84
CA LYS A 89 -5.28 11.04 22.10
C LYS A 89 -5.10 10.83 20.59
N GLY A 90 -3.97 10.24 20.16
CA GLY A 90 -3.69 10.01 18.74
C GLY A 90 -4.75 9.13 18.07
N LEU A 91 -5.08 8.01 18.69
CA LEU A 91 -6.11 7.10 18.21
C LEU A 91 -7.50 7.76 18.21
N GLY A 92 -7.81 8.55 19.25
CA GLY A 92 -9.08 9.27 19.38
C GLY A 92 -9.26 10.38 18.33
N VAL A 93 -8.19 11.00 17.85
CA VAL A 93 -8.23 12.02 16.77
C VAL A 93 -8.38 11.36 15.39
N GLY A 94 -8.11 10.07 15.27
CA GLY A 94 -8.35 9.33 14.02
C GLY A 94 -7.11 8.69 13.40
N ALA A 95 -6.04 8.46 14.17
CA ALA A 95 -4.95 7.59 13.74
C ALA A 95 -5.41 6.12 13.72
N ASP A 96 -4.85 5.35 12.80
CA ASP A 96 -5.17 3.92 12.65
C ASP A 96 -4.31 3.03 13.55
N ASP A 97 -3.13 3.51 13.96
CA ASP A 97 -2.26 2.89 14.95
C ASP A 97 -1.25 3.90 15.48
N TYR A 98 -0.55 3.51 16.55
CA TYR A 98 0.47 4.31 17.22
C TYR A 98 1.68 3.44 17.57
N MET A 99 2.87 3.88 17.20
CA MET A 99 4.12 3.18 17.45
C MET A 99 5.14 4.09 18.11
N THR A 100 5.79 3.61 19.17
CA THR A 100 6.79 4.39 19.88
C THR A 100 8.19 4.19 19.31
N LYS A 101 8.95 5.27 19.20
CA LYS A 101 10.39 5.26 18.89
C LYS A 101 11.18 4.93 20.18
N PRO A 102 12.27 4.11 20.11
CA PRO A 102 12.76 3.39 18.93
C PRO A 102 11.95 2.13 18.62
N PHE A 103 11.95 1.69 17.36
CA PHE A 103 11.25 0.50 16.89
C PHE A 103 12.13 -0.35 15.97
N HIS A 104 11.75 -1.59 15.81
CA HIS A 104 12.40 -2.52 14.86
C HIS A 104 11.77 -2.41 13.48
N LYS A 105 12.60 -2.59 12.42
CA LYS A 105 12.16 -2.61 11.04
C LYS A 105 10.98 -3.57 10.81
N ASP A 106 11.11 -4.81 11.28
CA ASP A 106 10.12 -5.86 11.03
C ASP A 106 8.77 -5.52 11.68
N GLU A 107 8.78 -4.86 12.85
CA GLU A 107 7.57 -4.39 13.51
C GLU A 107 6.89 -3.27 12.69
N LEU A 108 7.66 -2.28 12.23
CA LEU A 108 7.15 -1.19 11.41
C LEU A 108 6.49 -1.73 10.13
N VAL A 109 7.19 -2.61 9.41
CA VAL A 109 6.72 -3.20 8.16
C VAL A 109 5.47 -4.04 8.38
N ALA A 110 5.44 -4.88 9.42
CA ALA A 110 4.27 -5.70 9.75
C ALA A 110 3.03 -4.84 10.07
N ARG A 111 3.20 -3.75 10.83
CA ARG A 111 2.12 -2.81 11.16
C ARG A 111 1.60 -2.11 9.90
N ILE A 112 2.48 -1.61 9.04
CA ILE A 112 2.10 -0.98 7.77
C ILE A 112 1.25 -1.93 6.94
N HIS A 113 1.70 -3.16 6.72
CA HIS A 113 0.93 -4.16 5.97
C HIS A 113 -0.44 -4.44 6.60
N ALA A 114 -0.50 -4.61 7.92
CA ALA A 114 -1.75 -4.87 8.64
C ALA A 114 -2.73 -3.69 8.53
N ILE A 115 -2.24 -2.45 8.67
CA ILE A 115 -3.06 -1.24 8.60
C ILE A 115 -3.60 -1.05 7.17
N VAL A 116 -2.75 -1.12 6.15
CA VAL A 116 -3.15 -0.97 4.75
C VAL A 116 -4.14 -2.06 4.34
N ARG A 117 -3.90 -3.31 4.72
CA ARG A 117 -4.82 -4.42 4.47
C ARG A 117 -6.20 -4.16 5.06
N ARG A 118 -6.28 -3.77 6.34
CA ARG A 118 -7.55 -3.46 7.02
C ARG A 118 -8.27 -2.27 6.38
N SER A 119 -7.53 -1.23 5.97
CA SER A 119 -8.11 -0.06 5.30
C SER A 119 -8.75 -0.39 3.95
N LYS A 120 -8.36 -1.51 3.32
CA LYS A 120 -8.94 -2.03 2.07
C LYS A 120 -10.04 -3.08 2.31
N GLY A 121 -10.44 -3.30 3.56
CA GLY A 121 -11.53 -4.22 3.93
C GLY A 121 -11.12 -5.68 4.11
N HIS A 122 -9.81 -5.98 4.16
CA HIS A 122 -9.33 -7.35 4.34
C HIS A 122 -8.88 -7.60 5.79
N ALA A 123 -9.62 -8.43 6.51
CA ALA A 123 -9.28 -8.82 7.88
C ALA A 123 -8.08 -9.79 7.93
N GLN A 124 -7.98 -10.68 6.94
CA GLN A 124 -6.92 -11.71 6.85
C GLN A 124 -5.84 -11.33 5.85
N SER A 125 -4.62 -11.84 6.05
CA SER A 125 -3.49 -11.64 5.13
C SER A 125 -3.58 -12.50 3.86
N VAL A 126 -4.49 -13.46 3.83
CA VAL A 126 -4.76 -14.31 2.68
C VAL A 126 -5.99 -13.79 1.94
N ILE A 127 -5.79 -13.38 0.69
CA ILE A 127 -6.88 -12.92 -0.18
C ILE A 127 -7.15 -14.00 -1.22
N GLN A 128 -8.40 -14.44 -1.28
CA GLN A 128 -8.86 -15.46 -2.21
C GLN A 128 -9.75 -14.86 -3.29
N THR A 129 -9.52 -15.29 -4.55
CA THR A 129 -10.33 -14.93 -5.72
C THR A 129 -10.54 -16.19 -6.55
N GLY A 130 -11.68 -16.86 -6.35
CA GLY A 130 -11.86 -18.22 -6.84
C GLY A 130 -10.81 -19.16 -6.23
N ASP A 131 -10.04 -19.84 -7.05
CA ASP A 131 -8.93 -20.70 -6.61
C ASP A 131 -7.56 -20.00 -6.62
N LEU A 132 -7.50 -18.71 -6.98
CA LEU A 132 -6.31 -17.87 -6.80
C LEU A 132 -6.23 -17.43 -5.33
N VAL A 133 -5.11 -17.75 -4.68
CA VAL A 133 -4.79 -17.40 -3.30
C VAL A 133 -3.53 -16.55 -3.28
N VAL A 134 -3.63 -15.35 -2.72
CA VAL A 134 -2.50 -14.43 -2.51
C VAL A 134 -2.29 -14.24 -1.03
N ASN A 135 -1.13 -14.68 -0.52
CA ASN A 135 -0.74 -14.49 0.87
C ASN A 135 0.18 -13.26 0.96
N LEU A 136 -0.31 -12.21 1.61
CA LEU A 136 0.39 -10.92 1.71
C LEU A 136 1.56 -10.97 2.69
N ASP A 137 1.50 -11.81 3.73
CA ASP A 137 2.56 -11.92 4.74
C ASP A 137 3.78 -12.67 4.20
N THR A 138 3.53 -13.79 3.51
CA THR A 138 4.60 -14.60 2.92
C THR A 138 4.98 -14.19 1.50
N LYS A 139 4.23 -13.27 0.90
CA LYS A 139 4.35 -12.84 -0.50
C LYS A 139 4.30 -14.02 -1.48
N THR A 140 3.43 -14.99 -1.20
CA THR A 140 3.24 -16.19 -2.04
C THR A 140 1.91 -16.15 -2.78
N VAL A 141 1.91 -16.79 -3.95
CA VAL A 141 0.75 -16.90 -4.82
C VAL A 141 0.54 -18.36 -5.19
N GLU A 142 -0.69 -18.83 -5.08
CA GLU A 142 -1.11 -20.18 -5.45
C GLU A 142 -2.38 -20.13 -6.29
N VAL A 143 -2.54 -21.05 -7.21
CA VAL A 143 -3.78 -21.28 -7.97
C VAL A 143 -4.11 -22.76 -7.91
N GLY A 144 -5.28 -23.10 -7.37
CA GLY A 144 -5.69 -24.50 -7.17
C GLY A 144 -4.69 -25.30 -6.33
N GLY A 145 -4.00 -24.67 -5.37
CA GLY A 145 -2.95 -25.26 -4.55
C GLY A 145 -1.59 -25.37 -5.24
N GLN A 146 -1.46 -24.99 -6.50
CA GLN A 146 -0.20 -24.94 -7.22
C GLN A 146 0.48 -23.58 -7.05
N ARG A 147 1.74 -23.57 -6.58
CA ARG A 147 2.50 -22.33 -6.38
C ARG A 147 2.88 -21.68 -7.70
N VAL A 148 2.64 -20.36 -7.81
CA VAL A 148 2.98 -19.55 -8.97
C VAL A 148 4.16 -18.64 -8.64
N HIS A 149 5.25 -18.76 -9.39
CA HIS A 149 6.44 -17.94 -9.21
C HIS A 149 6.35 -16.63 -9.97
N LEU A 150 6.24 -15.52 -9.23
CA LEU A 150 6.19 -14.16 -9.75
C LEU A 150 7.51 -13.42 -9.47
N THR A 151 7.88 -12.51 -10.37
CA THR A 151 8.91 -11.51 -10.09
C THR A 151 8.36 -10.46 -9.12
N GLY A 152 9.23 -9.67 -8.48
CA GLY A 152 8.81 -8.65 -7.52
C GLY A 152 7.77 -7.68 -8.08
N LYS A 153 7.94 -7.20 -9.32
CA LYS A 153 6.99 -6.28 -9.98
C LYS A 153 5.65 -6.97 -10.33
N GLU A 154 5.69 -8.20 -10.79
CA GLU A 154 4.48 -8.99 -11.05
C GLU A 154 3.70 -9.25 -9.75
N TYR A 155 4.40 -9.58 -8.66
CA TYR A 155 3.78 -9.74 -7.34
C TYR A 155 3.13 -8.44 -6.86
N GLN A 156 3.83 -7.31 -6.92
CA GLN A 156 3.30 -6.01 -6.52
C GLN A 156 2.04 -5.62 -7.30
N MET A 157 1.97 -5.95 -8.59
CA MET A 157 0.77 -5.73 -9.38
C MET A 157 -0.40 -6.61 -8.94
N LEU A 158 -0.14 -7.90 -8.69
CA LEU A 158 -1.17 -8.84 -8.22
C LEU A 158 -1.62 -8.49 -6.80
N GLU A 159 -0.70 -8.10 -5.93
CA GLU A 159 -1.00 -7.60 -4.59
C GLU A 159 -1.96 -6.40 -4.65
N LEU A 160 -1.65 -5.40 -5.48
CA LEU A 160 -2.52 -4.22 -5.66
C LEU A 160 -3.91 -4.60 -6.18
N LEU A 161 -3.98 -5.48 -7.18
CA LEU A 161 -5.23 -6.00 -7.72
C LEU A 161 -6.04 -6.75 -6.66
N SER A 162 -5.38 -7.58 -5.85
CA SER A 162 -6.01 -8.39 -4.81
C SER A 162 -6.56 -7.53 -3.67
N LEU A 163 -5.78 -6.55 -3.21
CA LEU A 163 -6.20 -5.58 -2.21
C LEU A 163 -7.40 -4.73 -2.67
N ARG A 164 -7.56 -4.54 -3.98
CA ARG A 164 -8.66 -3.79 -4.60
C ARG A 164 -9.54 -4.68 -5.49
N LYS A 165 -9.73 -5.94 -5.08
CA LYS A 165 -10.56 -6.92 -5.81
C LYS A 165 -11.89 -6.30 -6.25
N GLY A 166 -12.26 -6.51 -7.52
CA GLY A 166 -13.49 -5.98 -8.10
C GLY A 166 -13.44 -4.51 -8.52
N THR A 167 -12.37 -3.79 -8.19
CA THR A 167 -12.18 -2.39 -8.60
C THR A 167 -11.31 -2.31 -9.84
N THR A 168 -11.74 -1.52 -10.84
CA THR A 168 -10.92 -1.26 -12.03
C THR A 168 -9.78 -0.30 -11.66
N LEU A 169 -8.55 -0.73 -11.92
CA LEU A 169 -7.33 0.05 -11.71
C LEU A 169 -6.80 0.57 -13.04
N THR A 170 -6.50 1.86 -13.13
CA THR A 170 -5.92 2.47 -14.31
C THR A 170 -4.44 2.14 -14.45
N LYS A 171 -3.87 2.30 -15.64
CA LYS A 171 -2.43 2.08 -15.87
C LYS A 171 -1.57 3.02 -15.04
N GLU A 172 -2.03 4.26 -14.85
CA GLU A 172 -1.37 5.26 -14.01
C GLU A 172 -1.33 4.81 -12.55
N MET A 173 -2.41 4.20 -12.03
CA MET A 173 -2.42 3.65 -10.68
C MET A 173 -1.38 2.55 -10.48
N PHE A 174 -1.23 1.65 -11.46
CA PHE A 174 -0.18 0.63 -11.42
C PHE A 174 1.21 1.27 -11.50
N LEU A 175 1.42 2.21 -12.42
CA LEU A 175 2.70 2.86 -12.62
C LEU A 175 3.14 3.59 -11.35
N ASN A 176 2.25 4.39 -10.77
CA ASN A 176 2.45 5.06 -9.50
C ASN A 176 2.79 4.09 -8.37
N HIS A 177 2.09 2.94 -8.30
CA HIS A 177 2.34 1.92 -7.28
C HIS A 177 3.73 1.28 -7.43
N LEU A 178 4.15 1.00 -8.66
CA LEU A 178 5.41 0.30 -8.97
C LEU A 178 6.64 1.21 -8.94
N TYR A 179 6.49 2.49 -9.31
CA TYR A 179 7.62 3.41 -9.53
C TYR A 179 7.56 4.69 -8.71
N GLY A 180 6.39 5.04 -8.17
CA GLY A 180 6.25 6.15 -7.23
C GLY A 180 6.36 7.55 -7.83
N GLY A 181 6.22 7.72 -9.13
CA GLY A 181 6.27 9.04 -9.79
C GLY A 181 7.68 9.52 -10.16
N MET A 182 8.72 8.72 -9.88
CA MET A 182 10.11 9.02 -10.28
C MET A 182 10.59 7.99 -11.30
N ASP A 183 11.27 8.46 -12.36
CA ASP A 183 11.83 7.61 -13.43
C ASP A 183 10.81 6.59 -13.98
N GLU A 184 9.56 7.05 -14.18
CA GLU A 184 8.49 6.20 -14.65
C GLU A 184 8.70 5.81 -16.12
N PRO A 185 8.65 4.50 -16.43
CA PRO A 185 8.64 4.07 -17.82
C PRO A 185 7.30 4.44 -18.49
N GLU A 186 7.22 4.25 -19.80
CA GLU A 186 5.97 4.45 -20.53
C GLU A 186 4.84 3.56 -20.00
N LEU A 187 3.61 4.07 -20.01
CA LEU A 187 2.39 3.35 -19.58
C LEU A 187 2.23 1.95 -20.20
N LYS A 188 2.78 1.73 -21.39
CA LYS A 188 2.77 0.43 -22.08
C LYS A 188 3.45 -0.69 -21.30
N ILE A 189 4.36 -0.37 -20.38
CA ILE A 189 5.02 -1.40 -19.55
C ILE A 189 4.01 -2.17 -18.71
N ILE A 190 2.93 -1.53 -18.30
CA ILE A 190 1.86 -2.16 -17.52
C ILE A 190 1.19 -3.28 -18.34
N ASP A 191 0.94 -3.06 -19.64
CA ASP A 191 0.37 -4.09 -20.49
C ASP A 191 1.28 -5.32 -20.60
N VAL A 192 2.59 -5.10 -20.65
CA VAL A 192 3.59 -6.17 -20.66
C VAL A 192 3.55 -6.98 -19.37
N PHE A 193 3.50 -6.31 -18.21
CA PHE A 193 3.40 -7.00 -16.92
C PHE A 193 2.07 -7.76 -16.78
N ILE A 194 0.95 -7.16 -17.18
CA ILE A 194 -0.36 -7.83 -17.16
C ILE A 194 -0.34 -9.07 -18.06
N CYS A 195 0.23 -8.98 -19.26
CA CYS A 195 0.35 -10.11 -20.18
C CYS A 195 1.15 -11.26 -19.55
N LYS A 196 2.32 -10.95 -18.94
CA LYS A 196 3.15 -11.95 -18.27
C LYS A 196 2.43 -12.57 -17.07
N LEU A 197 1.77 -11.75 -16.27
CA LEU A 197 1.02 -12.19 -15.09
C LEU A 197 -0.13 -13.11 -15.48
N ARG A 198 -0.95 -12.72 -16.47
CA ARG A 198 -2.02 -13.57 -17.03
C ARG A 198 -1.49 -14.93 -17.48
N LYS A 199 -0.39 -14.93 -18.25
CA LYS A 199 0.23 -16.18 -18.73
C LYS A 199 0.64 -17.11 -17.59
N LYS A 200 1.25 -16.56 -16.53
CA LYS A 200 1.69 -17.35 -15.38
C LYS A 200 0.50 -17.92 -14.59
N LEU A 201 -0.55 -17.11 -14.37
CA LEU A 201 -1.76 -17.55 -13.69
C LEU A 201 -2.53 -18.60 -14.53
N ALA A 202 -2.67 -18.37 -15.83
CA ALA A 202 -3.33 -19.31 -16.74
C ALA A 202 -2.62 -20.68 -16.80
N ASN A 203 -1.28 -20.69 -16.80
CA ASN A 203 -0.52 -21.94 -16.79
C ASN A 203 -0.78 -22.80 -15.53
N ALA A 204 -1.13 -22.18 -14.41
CA ALA A 204 -1.43 -22.85 -13.16
C ALA A 204 -2.93 -23.15 -12.98
N SER A 205 -3.78 -22.66 -13.89
CA SER A 205 -5.24 -22.70 -13.74
C SER A 205 -5.98 -23.27 -14.96
N GLU A 206 -5.31 -24.07 -15.77
CA GLU A 206 -5.92 -24.64 -16.99
C GLU A 206 -6.50 -23.58 -17.94
N GLY A 207 -5.85 -22.41 -18.00
CA GLY A 207 -6.22 -21.34 -18.93
C GLY A 207 -7.20 -20.30 -18.38
N ARG A 208 -7.60 -20.38 -17.12
CA ARG A 208 -8.55 -19.42 -16.53
C ARG A 208 -7.95 -18.01 -16.43
N ASN A 209 -8.79 -17.00 -16.68
CA ASN A 209 -8.41 -15.59 -16.65
C ASN A 209 -9.00 -14.89 -15.41
N PHE A 210 -8.14 -14.51 -14.48
CA PHE A 210 -8.49 -13.77 -13.26
C PHE A 210 -8.44 -12.24 -13.45
N ILE A 211 -7.71 -11.76 -14.46
CA ILE A 211 -7.49 -10.32 -14.69
C ILE A 211 -8.19 -9.91 -15.98
N GLU A 212 -9.29 -9.21 -15.84
CA GLU A 212 -10.06 -8.70 -16.98
C GLU A 212 -9.55 -7.35 -17.45
N THR A 213 -9.70 -7.07 -18.74
CA THR A 213 -9.48 -5.74 -19.32
C THR A 213 -10.80 -4.99 -19.35
N VAL A 214 -10.82 -3.81 -18.74
CA VAL A 214 -11.91 -2.84 -18.88
C VAL A 214 -11.46 -1.81 -19.90
N TRP A 215 -11.95 -1.94 -21.13
CA TRP A 215 -11.50 -1.14 -22.28
C TRP A 215 -11.58 0.36 -22.00
N GLY A 216 -10.47 1.05 -22.29
CA GLY A 216 -10.33 2.48 -22.06
C GLY A 216 -10.16 2.89 -20.56
N ARG A 217 -10.21 1.93 -19.62
CA ARG A 217 -10.18 2.22 -18.18
C ARG A 217 -9.07 1.51 -17.41
N GLY A 218 -8.65 0.30 -17.81
CA GLY A 218 -7.59 -0.44 -17.12
C GLY A 218 -7.89 -1.91 -16.89
N TYR A 219 -7.54 -2.42 -15.72
CA TYR A 219 -7.61 -3.84 -15.37
C TYR A 219 -8.30 -4.06 -14.03
N VAL A 220 -8.97 -5.20 -13.89
CA VAL A 220 -9.67 -5.58 -12.66
C VAL A 220 -9.45 -7.07 -12.36
N LEU A 221 -9.29 -7.41 -11.08
CA LEU A 221 -9.24 -8.80 -10.62
C LEU A 221 -10.65 -9.26 -10.27
N ARG A 222 -11.07 -10.36 -10.89
CA ARG A 222 -12.36 -11.02 -10.64
C ARG A 222 -12.21 -12.54 -10.57
N GLU A 223 -13.19 -13.18 -9.99
CA GLU A 223 -13.32 -14.62 -10.12
C GLU A 223 -13.57 -14.98 -11.58
N PRO A 224 -12.84 -15.96 -12.14
CA PRO A 224 -13.11 -16.41 -13.50
C PRO A 224 -14.55 -16.89 -13.59
N HIS A 225 -15.28 -16.42 -14.59
CA HIS A 225 -16.59 -17.01 -14.91
C HIS A 225 -16.35 -18.43 -15.41
N GLU A 226 -17.08 -19.39 -14.87
CA GLU A 226 -17.21 -20.68 -15.52
C GLU A 226 -17.85 -20.41 -16.88
N VAL A 227 -17.17 -20.81 -17.94
CA VAL A 227 -17.77 -20.80 -19.28
C VAL A 227 -18.82 -21.90 -19.22
N GLU A 228 -20.09 -21.52 -19.08
CA GLU A 228 -21.18 -22.46 -19.32
C GLU A 228 -21.03 -22.97 -20.77
N GLU A 229 -20.75 -24.27 -20.89
CA GLU A 229 -20.71 -24.96 -22.18
C GLU A 229 -22.10 -24.99 -22.84
#